data_7cd29c5685ca64c1039c69d802d0dc2f
#
_entry.id   7cd29c5685ca64c1039c69d802d0dc2f
#
_cell.length_a   1.000
_cell.length_b   1.000
_cell.length_c   1.000
_cell.angle_alpha   90.00
_cell.angle_beta   90.00
_cell.angle_gamma   90.00
#
_symmetry.space_group_name_H-M   'P 1'
#
loop_
_entity.id
_entity.type
_entity.pdbx_description
1 polymer ?
#
loop_
_entity_poly.entity_id
_entity_poly.type
_entity_poly.pdbx_seq_one_letter_code
_entity_poly.pdbx_strand_id
1 'polypeptide(L)'
;MTLGIGLCEESGLIMSLLKGCLSDVPPALIPYLIAFVGTIGNIASDTANIIVPPLAALLYIGAGKHPVVGMICGYAGANAGFTANLMVAGTDSLLQGLTNDAIKGFLPDTTFQVDVTCNWFFMIASTFLCSIVIGFVCTKVVEPRFGKYEGNTDEKIEKLTSEESKGLRAAAITAIVYIILLVIGFFTGPLAAENGAFVGSPLLKGLIPILFVFFSVCAIAYGFASGKFKKSGDISKAMNKQMAAMGSYVSFCFFCGQFQGLFNWTKLGT
;
A
#
# COMPACT_ATOMS: atom_id res chain seq x y z
N MET A 1 -10.46 -0.81 5.74
CA MET A 1 -9.42 -0.48 4.76
C MET A 1 -8.85 -1.71 4.09
N THR A 2 -8.36 -2.72 4.82
CA THR A 2 -7.78 -3.98 4.30
C THR A 2 -8.69 -4.71 3.30
N LEU A 3 -10.01 -4.72 3.52
CA LEU A 3 -10.97 -5.30 2.57
C LEU A 3 -11.01 -4.57 1.21
N GLY A 4 -10.88 -3.23 1.21
CA GLY A 4 -10.84 -2.46 -0.03
C GLY A 4 -9.56 -2.74 -0.83
N ILE A 5 -8.42 -2.82 -0.14
CA ILE A 5 -7.13 -3.19 -0.74
C ILE A 5 -7.18 -4.62 -1.28
N GLY A 6 -7.76 -5.56 -0.53
CA GLY A 6 -7.95 -6.92 -0.98
C GLY A 6 -8.82 -7.04 -2.23
N LEU A 7 -9.83 -6.18 -2.37
CA LEU A 7 -10.58 -6.07 -3.63
C LEU A 7 -9.70 -5.58 -4.79
N CYS A 8 -8.80 -4.62 -4.56
CA CYS A 8 -7.84 -4.16 -5.57
C CYS A 8 -6.87 -5.28 -6.00
N GLU A 9 -6.47 -6.12 -5.06
CA GLU A 9 -5.62 -7.29 -5.31
C GLU A 9 -6.37 -8.35 -6.14
N GLU A 10 -7.52 -8.79 -5.68
CA GLU A 10 -8.31 -9.84 -6.35
C GLU A 10 -8.85 -9.40 -7.72
N SER A 11 -9.16 -8.13 -7.91
CA SER A 11 -9.50 -7.58 -9.22
C SER A 11 -8.31 -7.57 -10.18
N GLY A 12 -7.08 -7.57 -9.68
CA GLY A 12 -5.84 -7.43 -10.45
C GLY A 12 -5.46 -5.98 -10.76
N LEU A 13 -6.15 -5.00 -10.14
CA LEU A 13 -5.85 -3.58 -10.30
C LEU A 13 -4.41 -3.27 -9.91
N ILE A 14 -3.95 -3.78 -8.75
CA ILE A 14 -2.58 -3.54 -8.26
C ILE A 14 -1.56 -4.07 -9.26
N MET A 15 -1.73 -5.30 -9.76
CA MET A 15 -0.82 -5.90 -10.73
C MET A 15 -0.75 -5.09 -12.03
N SER A 16 -1.90 -4.64 -12.54
CA SER A 16 -1.96 -3.86 -13.77
C SER A 16 -1.38 -2.44 -13.59
N LEU A 17 -1.56 -1.83 -12.42
CA LEU A 17 -0.90 -0.56 -12.08
C LEU A 17 0.63 -0.72 -12.08
N LEU A 18 1.13 -1.78 -11.44
CA LEU A 18 2.56 -2.09 -11.40
C LEU A 18 3.12 -2.31 -12.81
N LYS A 19 2.47 -3.13 -13.63
CA LYS A 19 2.85 -3.34 -15.04
C LYS A 19 2.86 -2.03 -15.82
N GLY A 20 1.82 -1.19 -15.65
CA GLY A 20 1.70 0.09 -16.34
C GLY A 20 2.76 1.11 -15.95
N CYS A 21 3.10 1.19 -14.67
CA CYS A 21 4.15 2.09 -14.19
C CYS A 21 5.55 1.69 -14.66
N LEU A 22 5.76 0.41 -14.95
CA LEU A 22 7.08 -0.15 -15.19
C LEU A 22 7.41 -0.38 -16.68
N SER A 23 6.42 -0.30 -17.60
CA SER A 23 6.57 -0.73 -19.00
C SER A 23 7.42 0.18 -19.89
N ASP A 24 7.55 1.49 -19.59
CA ASP A 24 8.20 2.46 -20.47
C ASP A 24 9.29 3.30 -19.75
N VAL A 25 10.07 2.67 -18.84
CA VAL A 25 11.04 3.37 -17.99
C VAL A 25 12.45 3.26 -18.55
N PRO A 26 13.22 4.37 -18.59
CA PRO A 26 14.65 4.32 -18.94
C PRO A 26 15.42 3.37 -18.00
N PRO A 27 16.36 2.53 -18.53
CA PRO A 27 17.08 1.53 -17.75
C PRO A 27 17.81 2.06 -16.51
N ALA A 28 18.22 3.33 -16.53
CA ALA A 28 18.88 3.98 -15.40
C ALA A 28 17.95 4.26 -14.21
N LEU A 29 16.66 4.46 -14.47
CA LEU A 29 15.66 4.78 -13.45
C LEU A 29 14.95 3.52 -12.89
N ILE A 30 15.10 2.38 -13.54
CA ILE A 30 14.45 1.13 -13.14
C ILE A 30 14.69 0.79 -11.66
N PRO A 31 15.92 0.84 -11.11
CA PRO A 31 16.15 0.52 -9.69
C PRO A 31 15.39 1.44 -8.74
N TYR A 32 15.37 2.73 -9.03
CA TYR A 32 14.69 3.74 -8.21
C TYR A 32 13.18 3.58 -8.25
N LEU A 33 12.65 3.30 -9.44
CA LEU A 33 11.21 3.08 -9.62
C LEU A 33 10.76 1.78 -8.94
N ILE A 34 11.54 0.70 -9.06
CA ILE A 34 11.25 -0.56 -8.38
C ILE A 34 11.27 -0.36 -6.87
N ALA A 35 12.27 0.34 -6.33
CA ALA A 35 12.36 0.66 -4.92
C ALA A 35 11.15 1.48 -4.46
N PHE A 36 10.75 2.49 -5.24
CA PHE A 36 9.58 3.33 -4.96
C PHE A 36 8.28 2.53 -4.97
N VAL A 37 8.08 1.71 -6.01
CA VAL A 37 6.91 0.83 -6.14
C VAL A 37 6.87 -0.21 -5.02
N GLY A 38 8.02 -0.79 -4.68
CA GLY A 38 8.14 -1.72 -3.55
C GLY A 38 7.71 -1.06 -2.23
N THR A 39 8.22 0.15 -1.98
CA THR A 39 7.91 0.91 -0.76
C THR A 39 6.41 1.26 -0.67
N ILE A 40 5.81 1.77 -1.74
CA ILE A 40 4.35 2.06 -1.77
C ILE A 40 3.53 0.77 -1.73
N GLY A 41 4.05 -0.32 -2.27
CA GLY A 41 3.40 -1.63 -2.29
C GLY A 41 3.01 -2.15 -0.91
N ASN A 42 3.65 -1.66 0.15
CA ASN A 42 3.29 -1.96 1.54
C ASN A 42 1.85 -1.58 1.92
N ILE A 43 1.19 -0.69 1.19
CA ILE A 43 -0.24 -0.44 1.33
C ILE A 43 -1.04 -1.74 1.12
N ALA A 44 -0.57 -2.62 0.24
CA ALA A 44 -1.15 -3.94 -0.04
C ALA A 44 -0.65 -5.04 0.93
N SER A 45 -0.07 -4.66 2.08
CA SER A 45 0.45 -5.60 3.09
C SER A 45 1.51 -6.56 2.51
N ASP A 46 1.50 -7.83 2.89
CA ASP A 46 2.50 -8.84 2.50
C ASP A 46 2.49 -9.20 0.99
N THR A 47 1.44 -8.83 0.27
CA THR A 47 1.31 -9.10 -1.16
C THR A 47 2.41 -8.44 -1.99
N ALA A 48 2.86 -7.25 -1.59
CA ALA A 48 3.97 -6.58 -2.25
C ALA A 48 5.28 -7.39 -2.20
N ASN A 49 5.54 -8.07 -1.09
CA ASN A 49 6.71 -8.92 -0.91
C ASN A 49 6.73 -10.13 -1.86
N ILE A 50 5.57 -10.58 -2.29
CA ILE A 50 5.43 -11.73 -3.20
C ILE A 50 5.47 -11.28 -4.66
N ILE A 51 4.84 -10.15 -4.99
CA ILE A 51 4.64 -9.70 -6.37
C ILE A 51 5.80 -8.86 -6.89
N VAL A 52 6.31 -7.91 -6.08
CA VAL A 52 7.29 -6.94 -6.55
C VAL A 52 8.63 -7.59 -6.92
N PRO A 53 9.22 -8.52 -6.14
CA PRO A 53 10.52 -9.10 -6.50
C PRO A 53 10.54 -9.83 -7.84
N PRO A 54 9.63 -10.78 -8.17
CA PRO A 54 9.64 -11.42 -9.47
C PRO A 54 9.35 -10.46 -10.63
N LEU A 55 8.48 -9.47 -10.42
CA LEU A 55 8.22 -8.44 -11.42
C LEU A 55 9.47 -7.56 -11.68
N ALA A 56 10.20 -7.23 -10.62
CA ALA A 56 11.47 -6.52 -10.71
C ALA A 56 12.55 -7.32 -11.44
N ALA A 57 12.59 -8.66 -11.26
CA ALA A 57 13.49 -9.54 -12.00
C ALA A 57 13.22 -9.47 -13.51
N LEU A 58 11.96 -9.55 -13.92
CA LEU A 58 11.56 -9.46 -15.33
C LEU A 58 11.93 -8.11 -15.95
N LEU A 59 11.77 -7.01 -15.18
CA LEU A 59 12.20 -5.67 -15.61
C LEU A 59 13.70 -5.59 -15.85
N TYR A 60 14.49 -6.19 -14.95
CA TYR A 60 15.94 -6.20 -15.09
C TYR A 60 16.37 -7.04 -16.29
N ILE A 61 15.74 -8.20 -16.55
CA ILE A 61 15.98 -9.00 -17.76
C ILE A 61 15.68 -8.17 -19.01
N GLY A 62 14.52 -7.51 -19.08
CA GLY A 62 14.14 -6.64 -20.19
C GLY A 62 15.08 -5.45 -20.42
N ALA A 63 15.80 -5.01 -19.37
CA ALA A 63 16.81 -3.98 -19.41
C ALA A 63 18.24 -4.52 -19.68
N GLY A 64 18.40 -5.81 -19.91
CA GLY A 64 19.72 -6.46 -20.09
C GLY A 64 20.56 -6.52 -18.81
N LYS A 65 19.93 -6.45 -17.64
CA LYS A 65 20.56 -6.45 -16.33
C LYS A 65 20.31 -7.77 -15.59
N HIS A 66 21.10 -8.06 -14.56
CA HIS A 66 21.00 -9.31 -13.83
C HIS A 66 19.71 -9.39 -12.99
N PRO A 67 18.83 -10.40 -13.20
CA PRO A 67 17.51 -10.48 -12.57
C PRO A 67 17.55 -10.57 -11.04
N VAL A 68 18.58 -11.21 -10.47
CA VAL A 68 18.73 -11.31 -9.01
C VAL A 68 18.89 -9.94 -8.37
N VAL A 69 19.55 -8.99 -9.04
CA VAL A 69 19.64 -7.60 -8.56
C VAL A 69 18.26 -6.95 -8.53
N GLY A 70 17.44 -7.21 -9.55
CA GLY A 70 16.04 -6.76 -9.58
C GLY A 70 15.24 -7.32 -8.41
N MET A 71 15.35 -8.63 -8.15
CA MET A 71 14.68 -9.27 -7.00
C MET A 71 15.11 -8.65 -5.67
N ILE A 72 16.43 -8.45 -5.48
CA ILE A 72 16.98 -7.82 -4.26
C ILE A 72 16.41 -6.40 -4.12
N CYS A 73 16.40 -5.61 -5.20
CA CYS A 73 15.88 -4.25 -5.20
C CYS A 73 14.38 -4.21 -4.85
N GLY A 74 13.58 -5.08 -5.46
CA GLY A 74 12.14 -5.19 -5.19
C GLY A 74 11.85 -5.63 -3.76
N TYR A 75 12.57 -6.64 -3.28
CA TYR A 75 12.45 -7.12 -1.92
C TYR A 75 12.91 -6.07 -0.89
N ALA A 76 14.01 -5.37 -1.15
CA ALA A 76 14.48 -4.28 -0.29
C ALA A 76 13.46 -3.14 -0.25
N GLY A 77 12.87 -2.76 -1.38
CA GLY A 77 11.80 -1.75 -1.43
C GLY A 77 10.62 -2.13 -0.58
N ALA A 78 10.12 -3.36 -0.75
CA ALA A 78 8.95 -3.83 -0.03
C ALA A 78 9.19 -3.98 1.50
N ASN A 79 10.40 -4.37 1.93
CA ASN A 79 10.68 -4.61 3.35
C ASN A 79 11.27 -3.39 4.07
N ALA A 80 12.23 -2.68 3.48
CA ALA A 80 12.82 -1.50 4.10
C ALA A 80 11.82 -0.34 4.18
N GLY A 81 10.89 -0.27 3.23
CA GLY A 81 9.81 0.69 3.23
C GLY A 81 8.58 0.28 4.04
N PHE A 82 8.66 -0.76 4.88
CA PHE A 82 7.49 -1.35 5.56
C PHE A 82 6.62 -0.34 6.32
N THR A 83 7.20 0.74 6.81
CA THR A 83 6.49 1.83 7.49
C THR A 83 6.41 3.10 6.64
N ALA A 84 7.06 3.16 5.49
CA ALA A 84 7.07 4.32 4.61
C ALA A 84 5.96 4.19 3.55
N ASN A 85 4.98 5.08 3.58
CA ASN A 85 3.85 5.09 2.66
C ASN A 85 3.46 6.52 2.30
N LEU A 86 2.92 6.72 1.11
CA LEU A 86 2.31 7.99 0.71
C LEU A 86 0.92 8.18 1.31
N MET A 87 0.28 7.09 1.71
CA MET A 87 -1.05 7.07 2.30
C MET A 87 -1.01 6.32 3.63
N VAL A 88 -1.94 6.62 4.51
CA VAL A 88 -2.12 5.88 5.76
C VAL A 88 -2.45 4.42 5.45
N ALA A 89 -1.72 3.49 6.04
CA ALA A 89 -1.92 2.06 5.86
C ALA A 89 -2.77 1.45 6.99
N GLY A 90 -3.16 0.18 6.82
CA GLY A 90 -3.91 -0.54 7.85
C GLY A 90 -3.13 -0.71 9.17
N THR A 91 -1.81 -0.83 9.08
CA THR A 91 -0.89 -0.91 10.22
C THR A 91 -0.88 0.36 11.06
N ASP A 92 -1.01 1.55 10.46
CA ASP A 92 -1.04 2.82 11.20
C ASP A 92 -2.28 2.92 12.08
N SER A 93 -3.43 2.46 11.57
CA SER A 93 -4.67 2.41 12.34
C SER A 93 -4.58 1.42 13.52
N LEU A 94 -3.91 0.28 13.33
CA LEU A 94 -3.68 -0.69 14.40
C LEU A 94 -2.78 -0.09 15.49
N LEU A 95 -1.65 0.48 15.09
CA LEU A 95 -0.68 1.08 16.02
C LEU A 95 -1.30 2.24 16.78
N GLN A 96 -2.12 3.07 16.11
CA GLN A 96 -2.90 4.11 16.77
C GLN A 96 -3.79 3.54 17.86
N GLY A 97 -4.57 2.50 17.56
CA GLY A 97 -5.45 1.84 18.53
C GLY A 97 -4.68 1.33 19.74
N LEU A 98 -3.63 0.54 19.51
CA LEU A 98 -2.78 -0.01 20.57
C LEU A 98 -2.13 1.10 21.42
N THR A 99 -1.66 2.17 20.78
CA THR A 99 -1.05 3.30 21.48
C THR A 99 -2.07 4.03 22.35
N ASN A 100 -3.26 4.29 21.83
CA ASN A 100 -4.30 4.98 22.59
C ASN A 100 -4.82 4.12 23.76
N ASP A 101 -4.89 2.80 23.60
CA ASP A 101 -5.24 1.88 24.70
C ASP A 101 -4.13 1.85 25.75
N ALA A 102 -2.87 1.86 25.35
CA ALA A 102 -1.74 1.96 26.28
C ALA A 102 -1.76 3.29 27.05
N ILE A 103 -2.00 4.41 26.37
CA ILE A 103 -2.11 5.74 27.01
C ILE A 103 -3.21 5.73 28.09
N LYS A 104 -4.38 5.17 27.78
CA LYS A 104 -5.47 5.05 28.77
C LYS A 104 -5.11 4.16 29.94
N GLY A 105 -4.30 3.11 29.71
CA GLY A 105 -3.81 2.23 30.76
C GLY A 105 -2.87 2.92 31.74
N PHE A 106 -1.99 3.80 31.25
CA PHE A 106 -1.01 4.53 32.09
C PHE A 106 -1.55 5.85 32.64
N LEU A 107 -2.40 6.54 31.90
CA LEU A 107 -2.97 7.84 32.23
C LEU A 107 -4.49 7.81 32.06
N PRO A 108 -5.25 7.19 33.00
CA PRO A 108 -6.70 7.01 32.83
C PRO A 108 -7.50 8.31 32.67
N ASP A 109 -7.03 9.40 33.25
CA ASP A 109 -7.71 10.70 33.23
C ASP A 109 -7.27 11.61 32.07
N THR A 110 -6.42 11.11 31.16
CA THR A 110 -5.94 11.94 30.05
C THR A 110 -6.96 12.00 28.92
N THR A 111 -7.10 13.19 28.35
CA THR A 111 -7.84 13.41 27.10
C THR A 111 -6.93 13.32 25.87
N PHE A 112 -5.62 13.10 26.07
CA PHE A 112 -4.67 12.99 24.96
C PHE A 112 -4.90 11.70 24.18
N GLN A 113 -4.96 11.82 22.85
CA GLN A 113 -5.06 10.72 21.93
C GLN A 113 -4.15 10.95 20.73
N VAL A 114 -3.51 9.90 20.27
CA VAL A 114 -2.70 9.92 19.04
C VAL A 114 -3.62 9.77 17.83
N ASP A 115 -3.45 10.64 16.84
CA ASP A 115 -4.19 10.54 15.58
C ASP A 115 -3.52 9.52 14.65
N VAL A 116 -4.29 8.89 13.78
CA VAL A 116 -3.79 7.95 12.77
C VAL A 116 -2.81 8.60 11.79
N THR A 117 -2.86 9.91 11.66
CA THR A 117 -2.02 10.71 10.75
C THR A 117 -0.77 11.28 11.43
N CYS A 118 -0.49 10.94 12.69
CA CYS A 118 0.61 11.53 13.47
C CYS A 118 1.99 11.43 12.79
N ASN A 119 2.25 10.33 12.07
CA ASN A 119 3.50 10.09 11.36
C ASN A 119 3.40 10.29 9.83
N TRP A 120 2.28 10.74 9.31
CA TRP A 120 2.01 10.74 7.88
C TRP A 120 3.05 11.54 7.07
N PHE A 121 3.38 12.75 7.50
CA PHE A 121 4.38 13.57 6.81
C PHE A 121 5.77 12.94 6.82
N PHE A 122 6.15 12.33 7.94
CA PHE A 122 7.40 11.59 8.04
C PHE A 122 7.43 10.38 7.10
N MET A 123 6.34 9.63 7.00
CA MET A 123 6.22 8.48 6.09
C MET A 123 6.34 8.90 4.63
N ILE A 124 5.73 10.01 4.23
CA ILE A 124 5.86 10.56 2.87
C ILE A 124 7.34 10.86 2.57
N ALA A 125 8.02 11.60 3.45
CA ALA A 125 9.44 11.92 3.28
C ALA A 125 10.31 10.66 3.24
N SER A 126 10.04 9.69 4.12
CA SER A 126 10.73 8.40 4.19
C SER A 126 10.56 7.58 2.91
N THR A 127 9.41 7.62 2.28
CA THR A 127 9.14 6.91 1.02
C THR A 127 10.10 7.35 -0.07
N PHE A 128 10.29 8.65 -0.24
CA PHE A 128 11.25 9.17 -1.23
C PHE A 128 12.70 8.88 -0.84
N LEU A 129 13.04 9.07 0.44
CA LEU A 129 14.38 8.79 0.94
C LEU A 129 14.76 7.31 0.75
N CYS A 130 13.92 6.38 1.20
CA CYS A 130 14.15 4.94 1.06
C CYS A 130 14.29 4.55 -0.41
N SER A 131 13.43 5.06 -1.29
CA SER A 131 13.47 4.76 -2.72
C SER A 131 14.78 5.21 -3.35
N ILE A 132 15.27 6.40 -3.02
CA ILE A 132 16.55 6.93 -3.51
C ILE A 132 17.72 6.10 -2.99
N VAL A 133 17.75 5.82 -1.68
CA VAL A 133 18.85 5.07 -1.05
C VAL A 133 18.90 3.63 -1.58
N ILE A 134 17.76 2.93 -1.64
CA ILE A 134 17.71 1.56 -2.16
C ILE A 134 18.12 1.52 -3.63
N GLY A 135 17.59 2.43 -4.46
CA GLY A 135 17.95 2.54 -5.87
C GLY A 135 19.45 2.80 -6.07
N PHE A 136 20.01 3.70 -5.26
CA PHE A 136 21.45 4.01 -5.27
C PHE A 136 22.31 2.80 -4.87
N VAL A 137 21.97 2.14 -3.76
CA VAL A 137 22.71 0.96 -3.27
C VAL A 137 22.61 -0.18 -4.28
N CYS A 138 21.41 -0.44 -4.84
CA CYS A 138 21.24 -1.46 -5.86
C CYS A 138 22.09 -1.19 -7.09
N THR A 139 22.13 0.07 -7.57
CA THR A 139 22.86 0.45 -8.78
C THR A 139 24.39 0.48 -8.56
N LYS A 140 24.85 1.03 -7.43
CA LYS A 140 26.29 1.30 -7.20
C LYS A 140 27.01 0.20 -6.43
N VAL A 141 26.31 -0.58 -5.61
CA VAL A 141 26.92 -1.58 -4.74
C VAL A 141 26.54 -3.00 -5.19
N VAL A 142 25.27 -3.26 -5.45
CA VAL A 142 24.79 -4.62 -5.75
C VAL A 142 25.03 -4.98 -7.21
N GLU A 143 24.56 -4.16 -8.16
CA GLU A 143 24.66 -4.42 -9.60
C GLU A 143 26.10 -4.72 -10.07
N PRO A 144 27.16 -3.97 -9.64
CA PRO A 144 28.52 -4.26 -10.05
C PRO A 144 29.07 -5.63 -9.57
N ARG A 145 28.49 -6.19 -8.50
CA ARG A 145 28.92 -7.50 -7.94
C ARG A 145 28.39 -8.69 -8.72
N PHE A 146 27.27 -8.52 -9.42
CA PHE A 146 26.64 -9.59 -10.20
C PHE A 146 27.07 -9.62 -11.67
N GLY A 147 27.66 -8.54 -12.17
CA GLY A 147 28.11 -8.45 -13.56
C GLY A 147 26.96 -8.38 -14.58
N LYS A 148 27.29 -8.63 -15.85
CA LYS A 148 26.30 -8.65 -16.93
C LYS A 148 25.54 -9.97 -16.93
N TYR A 149 24.25 -9.89 -17.23
CA TYR A 149 23.42 -11.08 -17.41
C TYR A 149 23.67 -11.70 -18.78
N GLU A 150 24.09 -12.98 -18.78
CA GLU A 150 24.39 -13.76 -20.01
C GLU A 150 23.23 -14.72 -20.40
N GLY A 151 22.10 -14.62 -19.71
CA GLY A 151 20.93 -15.46 -19.99
C GLY A 151 20.03 -14.94 -21.12
N ASN A 152 18.93 -15.64 -21.34
CA ASN A 152 17.95 -15.24 -22.37
C ASN A 152 17.24 -13.93 -21.97
N THR A 153 17.34 -12.94 -22.85
CA THR A 153 16.74 -11.59 -22.68
C THR A 153 15.35 -11.46 -23.32
N ASP A 154 14.82 -12.55 -23.89
CA ASP A 154 13.53 -12.54 -24.59
C ASP A 154 12.33 -12.47 -23.64
N GLU A 155 12.52 -12.72 -22.35
CA GLU A 155 11.48 -12.59 -21.34
C GLU A 155 11.23 -11.08 -21.06
N LYS A 156 10.28 -10.52 -21.80
CA LYS A 156 9.78 -9.17 -21.57
C LYS A 156 8.55 -9.23 -20.69
N ILE A 157 8.36 -8.21 -19.87
CA ILE A 157 7.08 -8.02 -19.18
C ILE A 157 5.99 -8.02 -20.24
N GLU A 158 5.00 -8.88 -20.06
CA GLU A 158 3.79 -8.82 -20.86
C GLU A 158 3.22 -7.41 -20.79
N LYS A 159 3.14 -6.75 -21.96
CA LYS A 159 2.50 -5.45 -22.04
C LYS A 159 1.07 -5.57 -21.54
N LEU A 160 0.58 -4.48 -20.97
CA LEU A 160 -0.82 -4.37 -20.57
C LEU A 160 -1.72 -4.85 -21.70
N THR A 161 -2.58 -5.80 -21.40
CA THR A 161 -3.61 -6.22 -22.35
C THR A 161 -4.60 -5.09 -22.61
N SER A 162 -5.30 -5.14 -23.74
CA SER A 162 -6.34 -4.15 -24.04
C SER A 162 -7.40 -4.08 -22.95
N GLU A 163 -7.73 -5.20 -22.33
CA GLU A 163 -8.69 -5.31 -21.23
C GLU A 163 -8.15 -4.69 -19.93
N GLU A 164 -6.90 -4.96 -19.58
CA GLU A 164 -6.22 -4.34 -18.44
C GLU A 164 -6.13 -2.82 -18.60
N SER A 165 -5.83 -2.35 -19.82
CA SER A 165 -5.77 -0.91 -20.12
C SER A 165 -7.14 -0.23 -20.00
N LYS A 166 -8.22 -0.89 -20.45
CA LYS A 166 -9.61 -0.40 -20.26
C LYS A 166 -9.97 -0.36 -18.77
N GLY A 167 -9.62 -1.41 -18.02
CA GLY A 167 -9.80 -1.47 -16.59
C GLY A 167 -9.09 -0.34 -15.86
N LEU A 168 -7.82 -0.08 -16.18
CA LEU A 168 -7.05 1.03 -15.59
C LEU A 168 -7.66 2.40 -15.88
N ARG A 169 -8.14 2.62 -17.11
CA ARG A 169 -8.85 3.88 -17.44
C ARG A 169 -10.12 4.04 -16.63
N ALA A 170 -10.92 2.99 -16.49
CA ALA A 170 -12.12 3.03 -15.68
C ALA A 170 -11.81 3.31 -14.20
N ALA A 171 -10.79 2.65 -13.65
CA ALA A 171 -10.34 2.90 -12.27
C ALA A 171 -9.82 4.34 -12.10
N ALA A 172 -9.05 4.87 -13.05
CA ALA A 172 -8.54 6.24 -13.02
C ALA A 172 -9.67 7.28 -13.06
N ILE A 173 -10.65 7.10 -13.95
CA ILE A 173 -11.82 7.98 -14.03
C ILE A 173 -12.59 7.95 -12.70
N THR A 174 -12.81 6.76 -12.16
CA THR A 174 -13.52 6.58 -10.88
C THR A 174 -12.75 7.23 -9.73
N ALA A 175 -11.42 7.09 -9.69
CA ALA A 175 -10.57 7.74 -8.69
C ALA A 175 -10.66 9.27 -8.78
N ILE A 176 -10.61 9.84 -9.98
CA ILE A 176 -10.74 11.28 -10.20
C ILE A 176 -12.11 11.78 -9.75
N VAL A 177 -13.19 11.10 -10.15
CA VAL A 177 -14.56 11.46 -9.73
C VAL A 177 -14.68 11.42 -8.22
N TYR A 178 -14.16 10.37 -7.57
CA TYR A 178 -14.20 10.24 -6.12
C TYR A 178 -13.43 11.36 -5.41
N ILE A 179 -12.23 11.70 -5.88
CA ILE A 179 -11.43 12.81 -5.34
C ILE A 179 -12.18 14.15 -5.51
N ILE A 180 -12.79 14.38 -6.67
CA ILE A 180 -13.61 15.59 -6.91
C ILE A 180 -14.77 15.67 -5.90
N LEU A 181 -15.45 14.56 -5.66
CA LEU A 181 -16.55 14.50 -4.68
C LEU A 181 -16.05 14.79 -3.26
N LEU A 182 -14.88 14.28 -2.87
CA LEU A 182 -14.27 14.60 -1.58
C LEU A 182 -13.90 16.09 -1.46
N VAL A 183 -13.35 16.66 -2.50
CA VAL A 183 -13.00 18.10 -2.55
C VAL A 183 -14.26 18.95 -2.45
N ILE A 184 -15.30 18.63 -3.21
CA ILE A 184 -16.59 19.31 -3.12
C ILE A 184 -17.16 19.17 -1.70
N GLY A 185 -17.18 17.98 -1.13
CA GLY A 185 -17.66 17.74 0.23
C GLY A 185 -16.87 18.50 1.30
N PHE A 186 -15.59 18.74 1.09
CA PHE A 186 -14.77 19.57 1.95
C PHE A 186 -15.15 21.06 1.85
N PHE A 187 -15.28 21.60 0.64
CA PHE A 187 -15.63 23.02 0.43
C PHE A 187 -17.10 23.33 0.73
N THR A 188 -18.03 22.37 0.61
CA THR A 188 -19.44 22.55 0.96
C THR A 188 -19.73 22.39 2.46
N GLY A 189 -18.73 22.00 3.26
CA GLY A 189 -18.79 22.02 4.72
C GLY A 189 -18.97 20.66 5.43
N PRO A 190 -19.59 19.59 4.83
CA PRO A 190 -19.81 18.35 5.57
C PRO A 190 -18.53 17.63 6.01
N LEU A 191 -17.42 17.83 5.29
CA LEU A 191 -16.11 17.22 5.56
C LEU A 191 -15.08 18.22 6.12
N ALA A 192 -15.42 19.51 6.22
CA ALA A 192 -14.58 20.52 6.80
C ALA A 192 -14.77 20.60 8.33
N ALA A 193 -13.73 21.06 9.04
CA ALA A 193 -13.89 21.46 10.45
C ALA A 193 -14.72 22.75 10.55
N GLU A 194 -15.34 23.00 11.70
CA GLU A 194 -16.12 24.22 11.96
C GLU A 194 -15.34 25.51 11.69
N ASN A 195 -14.02 25.47 11.80
CA ASN A 195 -13.11 26.59 11.54
C ASN A 195 -12.56 26.61 10.10
N GLY A 196 -13.03 25.73 9.21
CA GLY A 196 -12.48 25.55 7.87
C GLY A 196 -11.06 24.95 7.84
N ALA A 197 -10.52 24.54 8.99
CA ALA A 197 -9.19 23.95 9.09
C ALA A 197 -9.16 22.52 8.55
N PHE A 198 -8.07 22.14 7.90
CA PHE A 198 -7.86 20.77 7.43
C PHE A 198 -7.58 19.81 8.60
N VAL A 199 -6.74 20.26 9.57
CA VAL A 199 -6.38 19.48 10.75
C VAL A 199 -7.58 19.42 11.71
N GLY A 200 -7.95 18.21 12.14
CA GLY A 200 -9.12 17.97 12.99
C GLY A 200 -10.46 17.93 12.26
N SER A 201 -10.46 18.02 10.92
CA SER A 201 -11.66 17.92 10.09
C SER A 201 -12.30 16.51 10.17
N PRO A 202 -13.63 16.40 9.96
CA PRO A 202 -14.32 15.13 9.79
C PRO A 202 -13.70 14.26 8.67
N LEU A 203 -13.11 14.89 7.64
CA LEU A 203 -12.38 14.21 6.57
C LEU A 203 -11.20 13.41 7.12
N LEU A 204 -10.36 14.01 7.98
CA LEU A 204 -9.22 13.30 8.58
C LEU A 204 -9.68 12.27 9.61
N LYS A 205 -10.68 12.58 10.43
CA LYS A 205 -11.25 11.63 11.40
C LYS A 205 -11.89 10.42 10.70
N GLY A 206 -12.47 10.63 9.51
CA GLY A 206 -13.08 9.60 8.66
C GLY A 206 -12.14 9.02 7.60
N LEU A 207 -10.83 9.23 7.68
CA LEU A 207 -9.88 8.84 6.64
C LEU A 207 -9.94 7.34 6.32
N ILE A 208 -10.05 6.49 7.33
CA ILE A 208 -10.08 5.03 7.16
C ILE A 208 -11.29 4.56 6.33
N PRO A 209 -12.55 4.92 6.67
CA PRO A 209 -13.69 4.56 5.84
C PRO A 209 -13.65 5.24 4.45
N ILE A 210 -13.15 6.46 4.34
CA ILE A 210 -12.97 7.14 3.06
C ILE A 210 -12.03 6.35 2.15
N LEU A 211 -10.86 5.92 2.65
CA LEU A 211 -9.91 5.10 1.90
C LEU A 211 -10.49 3.71 1.57
N PHE A 212 -11.25 3.10 2.48
CA PHE A 212 -11.92 1.83 2.20
C PHE A 212 -12.87 1.96 1.01
N VAL A 213 -13.71 2.99 0.98
CA VAL A 213 -14.65 3.23 -0.12
C VAL A 213 -13.88 3.54 -1.40
N PHE A 214 -12.83 4.37 -1.34
CA PHE A 214 -11.98 4.71 -2.48
C PHE A 214 -11.41 3.45 -3.17
N PHE A 215 -10.72 2.60 -2.41
CA PHE A 215 -10.15 1.38 -2.96
C PHE A 215 -11.22 0.42 -3.48
N SER A 216 -12.32 0.27 -2.75
CA SER A 216 -13.41 -0.62 -3.15
C SER A 216 -14.04 -0.19 -4.47
N VAL A 217 -14.34 1.10 -4.64
CA VAL A 217 -14.99 1.61 -5.86
C VAL A 217 -14.04 1.53 -7.06
N CYS A 218 -12.76 1.86 -6.87
CA CYS A 218 -11.73 1.71 -7.92
C CYS A 218 -11.55 0.23 -8.34
N ALA A 219 -11.50 -0.69 -7.37
CA ALA A 219 -11.37 -2.12 -7.63
C ALA A 219 -12.58 -2.69 -8.39
N ILE A 220 -13.78 -2.29 -8.00
CA ILE A 220 -15.02 -2.70 -8.64
C ILE A 220 -15.07 -2.17 -10.08
N ALA A 221 -14.77 -0.89 -10.28
CA ALA A 221 -14.75 -0.28 -11.61
C ALA A 221 -13.71 -0.97 -12.52
N TYR A 222 -12.51 -1.24 -12.02
CA TYR A 222 -11.50 -1.99 -12.72
C TYR A 222 -11.97 -3.41 -13.04
N GLY A 223 -12.48 -4.14 -12.05
CA GLY A 223 -12.87 -5.54 -12.17
C GLY A 223 -13.95 -5.77 -13.23
N PHE A 224 -14.94 -4.90 -13.30
CA PHE A 224 -15.96 -4.96 -14.34
C PHE A 224 -15.44 -4.54 -15.71
N ALA A 225 -14.65 -3.49 -15.80
CA ALA A 225 -14.11 -2.98 -17.07
C ALA A 225 -13.06 -3.92 -17.68
N SER A 226 -12.29 -4.64 -16.86
CA SER A 226 -11.34 -5.67 -17.30
C SER A 226 -11.98 -7.05 -17.53
N GLY A 227 -13.27 -7.22 -17.21
CA GLY A 227 -13.98 -8.49 -17.35
C GLY A 227 -13.65 -9.55 -16.29
N LYS A 228 -12.84 -9.23 -15.28
CA LYS A 228 -12.54 -10.14 -14.16
C LYS A 228 -13.75 -10.37 -13.26
N PHE A 229 -14.51 -9.34 -12.96
CA PHE A 229 -15.78 -9.46 -12.27
C PHE A 229 -16.92 -9.49 -13.29
N LYS A 230 -17.67 -10.59 -13.29
CA LYS A 230 -18.82 -10.80 -14.19
C LYS A 230 -20.14 -10.65 -13.46
N LYS A 231 -20.16 -10.91 -12.17
CA LYS A 231 -21.34 -10.87 -11.31
C LYS A 231 -21.02 -10.22 -9.98
N SER A 232 -22.01 -9.62 -9.34
CA SER A 232 -21.85 -9.06 -7.97
C SER A 232 -21.39 -10.12 -6.94
N GLY A 233 -21.70 -11.39 -7.17
CA GLY A 233 -21.19 -12.48 -6.35
C GLY A 233 -19.64 -12.62 -6.35
N ASP A 234 -18.97 -12.15 -7.40
CA ASP A 234 -17.51 -12.20 -7.48
C ASP A 234 -16.87 -11.21 -6.51
N ILE A 235 -17.51 -10.07 -6.28
CA ILE A 235 -17.09 -9.08 -5.27
C ILE A 235 -17.16 -9.69 -3.87
N SER A 236 -18.28 -10.36 -3.55
CA SER A 236 -18.44 -11.03 -2.24
C SER A 236 -17.43 -12.15 -2.03
N LYS A 237 -17.09 -12.91 -3.08
CA LYS A 237 -16.03 -13.94 -3.01
C LYS A 237 -14.66 -13.33 -2.74
N ALA A 238 -14.32 -12.23 -3.42
CA ALA A 238 -13.07 -11.52 -3.22
C ALA A 238 -12.96 -10.97 -1.78
N MET A 239 -14.04 -10.37 -1.26
CA MET A 239 -14.10 -9.91 0.13
C MET A 239 -13.96 -11.05 1.13
N ASN A 240 -14.65 -12.19 0.91
CA ASN A 240 -14.57 -13.37 1.78
C ASN A 240 -13.16 -13.97 1.81
N LYS A 241 -12.47 -14.01 0.67
CA LYS A 241 -11.08 -14.47 0.59
C LYS A 241 -10.16 -13.59 1.42
N GLN A 242 -10.35 -12.28 1.35
CA GLN A 242 -9.57 -11.34 2.15
C GLN A 242 -9.88 -11.44 3.65
N MET A 243 -11.15 -11.65 4.02
CA MET A 243 -11.52 -11.90 5.42
C MET A 243 -10.87 -13.18 5.96
N ALA A 244 -10.81 -14.24 5.16
CA ALA A 244 -10.15 -15.48 5.56
C ALA A 244 -8.64 -15.25 5.79
N ALA A 245 -7.97 -14.47 4.95
CA ALA A 245 -6.56 -14.10 5.12
C ALA A 245 -6.30 -13.28 6.42
N MET A 246 -7.31 -12.56 6.92
CA MET A 246 -7.20 -11.79 8.15
C MET A 246 -7.27 -12.66 9.43
N GLY A 247 -7.52 -13.96 9.34
CA GLY A 247 -7.63 -14.84 10.50
C GLY A 247 -6.39 -14.83 11.40
N SER A 248 -5.20 -14.90 10.81
CA SER A 248 -3.92 -14.81 11.54
C SER A 248 -3.75 -13.46 12.25
N TYR A 249 -4.20 -12.38 11.60
CA TYR A 249 -4.15 -11.04 12.16
C TYR A 249 -5.07 -10.88 13.37
N VAL A 250 -6.29 -11.41 13.33
CA VAL A 250 -7.23 -11.40 14.43
C VAL A 250 -6.65 -12.18 15.63
N SER A 251 -6.05 -13.34 15.35
CA SER A 251 -5.36 -14.14 16.40
C SER A 251 -4.20 -13.35 17.02
N PHE A 252 -3.40 -12.68 16.22
CA PHE A 252 -2.33 -11.81 16.71
C PHE A 252 -2.86 -10.68 17.60
N CYS A 253 -3.91 -9.98 17.18
CA CYS A 253 -4.54 -8.93 17.97
C CYS A 253 -5.07 -9.46 19.31
N PHE A 254 -5.64 -10.68 19.32
CA PHE A 254 -6.09 -11.32 20.54
C PHE A 254 -4.94 -11.52 21.55
N PHE A 255 -3.81 -12.09 21.12
CA PHE A 255 -2.65 -12.29 21.97
C PHE A 255 -2.02 -10.97 22.44
N CYS A 256 -1.94 -9.96 21.56
CA CYS A 256 -1.50 -8.62 21.94
C CYS A 256 -2.40 -8.01 23.02
N GLY A 257 -3.72 -8.14 22.86
CA GLY A 257 -4.68 -7.67 23.85
C GLY A 257 -4.55 -8.38 25.21
N GLN A 258 -4.32 -9.70 25.20
CA GLN A 258 -4.04 -10.46 26.42
C GLN A 258 -2.74 -10.00 27.10
N PHE A 259 -1.67 -9.86 26.32
CA PHE A 259 -0.39 -9.36 26.83
C PHE A 259 -0.57 -7.98 27.48
N GLN A 260 -1.22 -7.06 26.79
CA GLN A 260 -1.46 -5.70 27.28
C GLN A 260 -2.33 -5.68 28.54
N GLY A 261 -3.38 -6.51 28.58
CA GLY A 261 -4.22 -6.66 29.75
C GLY A 261 -3.44 -7.17 30.97
N LEU A 262 -2.61 -8.21 30.79
CA LEU A 262 -1.75 -8.75 31.84
C LEU A 262 -0.67 -7.76 32.31
N PHE A 263 -0.05 -7.06 31.35
CA PHE A 263 0.97 -6.04 31.61
C PHE A 263 0.42 -4.89 32.47
N ASN A 264 -0.78 -4.42 32.13
CA ASN A 264 -1.47 -3.38 32.90
C ASN A 264 -1.90 -3.88 34.30
N TRP A 265 -2.40 -5.12 34.37
CA TRP A 265 -2.84 -5.72 35.64
C TRP A 265 -1.68 -5.93 36.62
N THR A 266 -0.54 -6.39 36.13
CA THR A 266 0.68 -6.63 36.93
C THR A 266 1.43 -5.34 37.27
N LYS A 267 1.08 -4.18 36.66
CA LYS A 267 1.76 -2.89 36.85
C LYS A 267 3.27 -2.95 36.57
N LEU A 268 3.71 -3.84 35.66
CA LEU A 268 5.12 -4.02 35.33
C LEU A 268 5.73 -2.80 34.61
N GLY A 269 4.93 -1.87 34.14
CA GLY A 269 5.38 -0.65 33.45
C GLY A 269 5.40 0.60 34.33
N THR A 270 5.00 0.50 35.57
CA THR A 270 5.06 1.53 36.60
C THR A 270 6.11 1.17 37.62
#